data_3d13f24c9a6f6b9e13c24c3bf2b37fce
#
_entry.id   3d13f24c9a6f6b9e13c24c3bf2b37fce
#
_cell.length_a   1.000
_cell.length_b   1.000
_cell.length_c   1.000
_cell.angle_alpha   90.00
_cell.angle_beta   90.00
_cell.angle_gamma   90.00
#
_symmetry.space_group_name_H-M   'P 1'
#
loop_
_entity.id
_entity.type
_entity.pdbx_description
1 polymer ?
#
loop_
_entity_poly.entity_id
_entity_poly.type
_entity_poly.pdbx_seq_one_letter_code
_entity_poly.pdbx_strand_id
1 'polypeptide(L)'
;MTVLTQRMREELVRRNYAQTTIRTYLMAMEEFRRRAHKRLDHIGPDDIRHYQVALLEEKRLAIGTIALRVSALRFFYLKVLKRRALKDELPYPKNPKWARRLPTILTPEEMSRLIDSAKNLFHYAMLLTMYSCGLRRSELCRLKVSNIDSQRMILRIERGKGGVDREIPLNQKLLETLRPYWRWMRPKTYLFPGTENGWRADKPITPKVIWEAVQEAARRAGITKHVTPHTLRHCFASHLLEAGTDLRTIQILMGHRDIEATARYLHVSPKHLQMAVNPIEQIPVSGPANRRQSRRLHKPE
;
A
#
# COMPACT_ATOMS: atom_id res chain seq x y z
N MET A 1 17.51 24.84 11.97
CA MET A 1 17.57 23.50 12.61
C MET A 1 18.36 23.64 13.88
N THR A 2 17.88 23.12 15.03
CA THR A 2 18.62 23.19 16.30
C THR A 2 19.74 22.12 16.34
N VAL A 3 20.73 22.29 17.22
CA VAL A 3 21.80 21.28 17.43
C VAL A 3 21.21 19.89 17.73
N LEU A 4 20.14 19.83 18.51
CA LEU A 4 19.50 18.57 18.88
C LEU A 4 18.75 17.90 17.70
N THR A 5 18.11 18.67 16.84
CA THR A 5 17.47 18.13 15.63
C THR A 5 18.51 17.69 14.61
N GLN A 6 19.66 18.35 14.53
CA GLN A 6 20.77 17.90 13.71
C GLN A 6 21.33 16.56 14.22
N ARG A 7 21.55 16.42 15.54
CA ARG A 7 21.95 15.15 16.16
C ARG A 7 20.96 14.02 15.89
N MET A 8 19.65 14.33 15.93
CA MET A 8 18.62 13.36 15.54
C MET A 8 18.74 12.91 14.09
N ARG A 9 18.98 13.85 13.17
CA ARG A 9 19.21 13.57 11.75
C ARG A 9 20.40 12.63 11.55
N GLU A 10 21.51 12.92 12.18
CA GLU A 10 22.73 12.10 12.12
C GLU A 10 22.49 10.67 12.64
N GLU A 11 21.77 10.53 13.76
CA GLU A 11 21.44 9.23 14.34
C GLU A 11 20.49 8.42 13.43
N LEU A 12 19.53 9.09 12.75
CA LEU A 12 18.67 8.46 11.75
C LEU A 12 19.46 8.00 10.52
N VAL A 13 20.38 8.83 10.03
CA VAL A 13 21.28 8.47 8.91
C VAL A 13 22.18 7.30 9.28
N ARG A 14 22.83 7.36 10.44
CA ARG A 14 23.69 6.29 10.95
C ARG A 14 22.99 4.94 11.05
N ARG A 15 21.68 4.96 11.32
CA ARG A 15 20.81 3.75 11.37
C ARG A 15 20.17 3.40 10.03
N ASN A 16 20.61 4.03 8.95
CA ASN A 16 20.11 3.78 7.59
C ASN A 16 18.58 3.92 7.42
N TYR A 17 17.99 4.93 8.09
CA TYR A 17 16.58 5.24 7.86
C TYR A 17 16.37 5.85 6.48
N ALA A 18 15.23 5.52 5.86
CA ALA A 18 14.85 6.10 4.57
C ALA A 18 14.72 7.63 4.67
N GLN A 19 15.13 8.37 3.63
CA GLN A 19 15.09 9.84 3.59
C GLN A 19 13.70 10.40 3.88
N THR A 20 12.63 9.70 3.41
CA THR A 20 11.24 10.07 3.72
C THR A 20 10.94 9.98 5.22
N THR A 21 11.43 8.94 5.91
CA THR A 21 11.26 8.79 7.35
C THR A 21 12.03 9.87 8.11
N ILE A 22 13.28 10.14 7.71
CA ILE A 22 14.11 11.20 8.29
C ILE A 22 13.37 12.53 8.21
N ARG A 23 12.91 12.91 7.02
CA ARG A 23 12.16 14.16 6.79
C ARG A 23 10.91 14.23 7.67
N THR A 24 10.12 13.16 7.72
CA THR A 24 8.87 13.12 8.46
C THR A 24 9.09 13.23 9.96
N TYR A 25 10.12 12.54 10.48
CA TYR A 25 10.46 12.61 11.90
C TYR A 25 10.95 14.01 12.30
N LEU A 26 11.81 14.62 11.49
CA LEU A 26 12.28 15.98 11.75
C LEU A 26 11.14 17.00 11.72
N MET A 27 10.19 16.85 10.78
CA MET A 27 8.99 17.70 10.73
C MET A 27 8.11 17.54 11.97
N ALA A 28 7.92 16.31 12.45
CA ALA A 28 7.15 16.04 13.66
C ALA A 28 7.82 16.65 14.91
N MET A 29 9.14 16.58 14.99
CA MET A 29 9.89 17.20 16.09
C MET A 29 9.84 18.73 16.06
N GLU A 30 9.91 19.34 14.87
CA GLU A 30 9.80 20.79 14.74
C GLU A 30 8.39 21.29 15.08
N GLU A 31 7.34 20.54 14.70
CA GLU A 31 5.97 20.83 15.10
C GLU A 31 5.80 20.76 16.63
N PHE A 32 6.36 19.71 17.24
CA PHE A 32 6.33 19.53 18.68
C PHE A 32 7.04 20.67 19.42
N ARG A 33 8.26 21.03 18.98
CA ARG A 33 9.05 22.13 19.54
C ARG A 33 8.28 23.46 19.54
N ARG A 34 7.65 23.77 18.38
CA ARG A 34 6.85 25.00 18.23
C ARG A 34 5.67 25.05 19.20
N ARG A 35 5.03 23.88 19.44
CA ARG A 35 3.88 23.82 20.32
C ARG A 35 4.26 23.84 21.80
N ALA A 36 5.33 23.18 22.17
CA ALA A 36 5.78 23.13 23.55
C ALA A 36 6.35 24.47 24.05
N HIS A 37 6.74 25.38 23.14
CA HIS A 37 7.40 26.66 23.46
C HIS A 37 8.62 26.52 24.39
N LYS A 38 9.22 25.31 24.44
CA LYS A 38 10.36 24.96 25.30
C LYS A 38 11.48 24.36 24.47
N ARG A 39 12.69 24.36 25.01
CA ARG A 39 13.81 23.60 24.43
C ARG A 39 13.51 22.10 24.56
N LEU A 40 13.86 21.33 23.52
CA LEU A 40 13.59 19.90 23.45
C LEU A 40 14.24 19.08 24.58
N ASP A 41 15.34 19.55 25.13
CA ASP A 41 16.05 18.95 26.27
C ASP A 41 15.39 19.25 27.62
N HIS A 42 14.53 20.28 27.70
CA HIS A 42 13.81 20.68 28.92
C HIS A 42 12.34 20.20 28.95
N ILE A 43 11.91 19.43 27.95
CA ILE A 43 10.58 18.84 27.88
C ILE A 43 10.43 17.76 28.97
N GLY A 44 9.35 17.84 29.73
CA GLY A 44 8.95 16.88 30.76
C GLY A 44 7.81 15.96 30.32
N PRO A 45 7.40 15.03 31.20
CA PRO A 45 6.27 14.11 30.97
C PRO A 45 4.97 14.84 30.66
N ASP A 46 4.65 15.91 31.38
CA ASP A 46 3.40 16.65 31.18
C ASP A 46 3.33 17.37 29.86
N ASP A 47 4.43 17.93 29.36
CA ASP A 47 4.50 18.54 28.02
C ASP A 47 4.19 17.49 26.91
N ILE A 48 4.70 16.26 27.10
CA ILE A 48 4.46 15.14 26.18
C ILE A 48 2.99 14.73 26.22
N ARG A 49 2.43 14.58 27.41
CA ARG A 49 1.02 14.22 27.62
C ARG A 49 0.09 15.25 26.99
N HIS A 50 0.28 16.54 27.31
CA HIS A 50 -0.51 17.63 26.71
C HIS A 50 -0.43 17.63 25.18
N TYR A 51 0.75 17.40 24.62
CA TYR A 51 0.90 17.32 23.17
C TYR A 51 0.12 16.14 22.58
N GLN A 52 0.19 14.94 23.17
CA GLN A 52 -0.52 13.76 22.68
C GLN A 52 -2.05 13.94 22.77
N VAL A 53 -2.57 14.50 23.85
CA VAL A 53 -3.99 14.83 23.99
C VAL A 53 -4.43 15.82 22.91
N ALA A 54 -3.66 16.89 22.72
CA ALA A 54 -3.96 17.89 21.70
C ALA A 54 -3.94 17.34 20.26
N LEU A 55 -3.12 16.34 19.95
CA LEU A 55 -3.16 15.68 18.65
C LEU A 55 -4.47 14.93 18.39
N LEU A 56 -5.08 14.39 19.46
CA LEU A 56 -6.33 13.65 19.42
C LEU A 56 -7.55 14.59 19.43
N GLU A 57 -7.61 15.48 20.38
CA GLU A 57 -8.80 16.29 20.67
C GLU A 57 -8.89 17.56 19.84
N GLU A 58 -7.81 18.35 19.79
CA GLU A 58 -7.82 19.61 19.07
C GLU A 58 -7.62 19.43 17.57
N LYS A 59 -6.59 18.67 17.17
CA LYS A 59 -6.25 18.47 15.74
C LYS A 59 -7.03 17.34 15.09
N ARG A 60 -7.67 16.47 15.85
CA ARG A 60 -8.44 15.30 15.39
C ARG A 60 -7.71 14.50 14.31
N LEU A 61 -6.41 14.28 14.51
CA LEU A 61 -5.58 13.61 13.53
C LEU A 61 -5.90 12.11 13.48
N ALA A 62 -5.73 11.53 12.28
CA ALA A 62 -5.83 10.08 12.14
C ALA A 62 -4.81 9.36 13.04
N ILE A 63 -5.23 8.25 13.65
CA ILE A 63 -4.43 7.44 14.59
C ILE A 63 -3.05 7.08 14.02
N GLY A 64 -2.98 6.71 12.72
CA GLY A 64 -1.70 6.44 12.06
C GLY A 64 -0.76 7.64 12.01
N THR A 65 -1.30 8.86 11.88
CA THR A 65 -0.52 10.11 11.91
C THR A 65 0.01 10.38 13.32
N ILE A 66 -0.81 10.13 14.34
CA ILE A 66 -0.40 10.28 15.75
C ILE A 66 0.68 9.25 16.08
N ALA A 67 0.48 7.97 15.70
CA ALA A 67 1.48 6.91 15.91
C ALA A 67 2.84 7.26 15.29
N LEU A 68 2.84 7.88 14.11
CA LEU A 68 4.07 8.35 13.46
C LEU A 68 4.74 9.48 14.26
N ARG A 69 3.98 10.44 14.80
CA ARG A 69 4.51 11.51 15.64
C ARG A 69 5.09 10.93 16.95
N VAL A 70 4.38 10.01 17.59
CA VAL A 70 4.87 9.29 18.77
C VAL A 70 6.16 8.53 18.45
N SER A 71 6.25 7.88 17.28
CA SER A 71 7.49 7.21 16.85
C SER A 71 8.67 8.17 16.74
N ALA A 72 8.46 9.38 16.24
CA ALA A 72 9.49 10.41 16.15
C ALA A 72 9.94 10.87 17.57
N LEU A 73 9.00 11.13 18.50
CA LEU A 73 9.29 11.48 19.87
C LEU A 73 10.03 10.35 20.60
N ARG A 74 9.58 9.10 20.47
CA ARG A 74 10.26 7.93 21.03
C ARG A 74 11.69 7.79 20.50
N PHE A 75 11.89 7.98 19.20
CA PHE A 75 13.22 7.95 18.62
C PHE A 75 14.11 9.05 19.22
N PHE A 76 13.61 10.27 19.29
CA PHE A 76 14.36 11.40 19.81
C PHE A 76 14.71 11.22 21.29
N TYR A 77 13.71 11.00 22.15
CA TYR A 77 13.96 10.94 23.60
C TYR A 77 14.66 9.66 24.03
N LEU A 78 14.33 8.51 23.45
CA LEU A 78 14.89 7.22 23.91
C LEU A 78 16.21 6.85 23.22
N LYS A 79 16.42 7.27 21.96
CA LYS A 79 17.61 6.88 21.18
C LYS A 79 18.64 8.01 21.08
N VAL A 80 18.20 9.26 20.90
CA VAL A 80 19.11 10.41 20.76
C VAL A 80 19.49 10.99 22.12
N LEU A 81 18.51 11.31 22.97
CA LEU A 81 18.76 11.86 24.31
C LEU A 81 18.98 10.80 25.39
N LYS A 82 18.69 9.52 25.09
CA LYS A 82 18.83 8.38 26.02
C LYS A 82 17.99 8.52 27.32
N ARG A 83 16.92 9.32 27.30
CA ARG A 83 16.01 9.54 28.44
C ARG A 83 15.03 8.37 28.58
N ARG A 84 15.50 7.23 29.09
CA ARG A 84 14.72 5.97 29.17
C ARG A 84 13.48 6.08 30.04
N ALA A 85 13.51 6.90 31.07
CA ALA A 85 12.38 7.16 31.99
C ALA A 85 11.12 7.67 31.24
N LEU A 86 11.27 8.33 30.07
CA LEU A 86 10.13 8.79 29.28
C LEU A 86 9.48 7.71 28.41
N LYS A 87 9.87 6.44 28.52
CA LYS A 87 9.34 5.35 27.70
C LYS A 87 7.84 5.15 27.89
N ASP A 88 7.39 5.22 29.14
CA ASP A 88 5.99 4.97 29.51
C ASP A 88 5.11 6.21 29.29
N GLU A 89 5.72 7.40 29.25
CA GLU A 89 5.05 8.65 28.89
C GLU A 89 4.80 8.81 27.37
N LEU A 90 5.31 7.89 26.56
CA LEU A 90 5.16 7.90 25.12
C LEU A 90 4.40 6.65 24.61
N PRO A 91 3.16 6.39 25.09
CA PRO A 91 2.36 5.28 24.61
C PRO A 91 1.96 5.51 23.16
N TYR A 92 1.89 4.41 22.39
CA TYR A 92 1.25 4.47 21.07
C TYR A 92 -0.26 4.58 21.23
N PRO A 93 -0.93 5.39 20.38
CA PRO A 93 -2.38 5.46 20.41
C PRO A 93 -2.97 4.09 20.08
N LYS A 94 -3.96 3.66 20.86
CA LYS A 94 -4.73 2.46 20.53
C LYS A 94 -5.54 2.72 19.26
N ASN A 95 -5.46 1.80 18.31
CA ASN A 95 -6.32 1.81 17.13
C ASN A 95 -7.47 0.82 17.36
N PRO A 96 -8.67 1.31 17.71
CA PRO A 96 -9.80 0.43 17.99
C PRO A 96 -10.09 -0.45 16.77
N LYS A 97 -10.37 -1.73 16.97
CA LYS A 97 -10.66 -2.68 15.87
C LYS A 97 -11.80 -2.20 14.98
N TRP A 98 -12.82 -1.56 15.56
CA TRP A 98 -13.97 -0.99 14.84
C TRP A 98 -13.61 0.22 13.94
N ALA A 99 -12.50 0.89 14.19
CA ALA A 99 -12.05 2.02 13.37
C ALA A 99 -11.25 1.59 12.13
N ARG A 100 -10.97 0.30 11.97
CA ARG A 100 -10.28 -0.24 10.79
C ARG A 100 -11.26 -0.29 9.62
N ARG A 101 -11.26 0.74 8.80
CA ARG A 101 -12.04 0.74 7.56
C ARG A 101 -11.48 -0.29 6.58
N LEU A 102 -12.35 -1.09 6.01
CA LEU A 102 -11.98 -1.95 4.88
C LEU A 102 -11.54 -1.08 3.70
N PRO A 103 -10.58 -1.54 2.90
CA PRO A 103 -10.16 -0.80 1.71
C PRO A 103 -11.33 -0.68 0.72
N THR A 104 -11.42 0.48 0.07
CA THR A 104 -12.34 0.67 -1.06
C THR A 104 -11.91 -0.22 -2.21
N ILE A 105 -12.81 -1.09 -2.69
CA ILE A 105 -12.61 -1.92 -3.87
C ILE A 105 -13.59 -1.46 -4.94
N LEU A 106 -13.10 -1.27 -6.15
CA LEU A 106 -13.89 -1.06 -7.35
C LEU A 106 -14.23 -2.42 -7.95
N THR A 107 -15.40 -2.54 -8.57
CA THR A 107 -15.71 -3.72 -9.37
C THR A 107 -14.85 -3.75 -10.65
N PRO A 108 -14.73 -4.89 -11.34
CA PRO A 108 -14.03 -4.96 -12.64
C PRO A 108 -14.57 -3.93 -13.64
N GLU A 109 -15.88 -3.71 -13.68
CA GLU A 109 -16.56 -2.75 -14.56
C GLU A 109 -16.22 -1.30 -14.18
N GLU A 110 -16.22 -0.98 -12.88
CA GLU A 110 -15.79 0.32 -12.38
C GLU A 110 -14.32 0.58 -12.70
N MET A 111 -13.46 -0.45 -12.58
CA MET A 111 -12.04 -0.36 -12.88
C MET A 111 -11.81 -0.13 -14.39
N SER A 112 -12.54 -0.83 -15.26
CA SER A 112 -12.51 -0.59 -16.71
C SER A 112 -12.89 0.85 -17.03
N ARG A 113 -14.05 1.32 -16.53
CA ARG A 113 -14.48 2.72 -16.73
C ARG A 113 -13.46 3.73 -16.24
N LEU A 114 -12.81 3.47 -15.07
CA LEU A 114 -11.76 4.34 -14.55
C LEU A 114 -10.60 4.48 -15.53
N ILE A 115 -10.08 3.36 -16.04
CA ILE A 115 -8.93 3.33 -16.94
C ILE A 115 -9.29 3.98 -18.28
N ASP A 116 -10.47 3.64 -18.84
CA ASP A 116 -10.95 4.17 -20.12
C ASP A 116 -11.27 5.66 -20.06
N SER A 117 -11.57 6.20 -18.88
CA SER A 117 -11.78 7.63 -18.65
C SER A 117 -10.48 8.45 -18.51
N ALA A 118 -9.33 7.86 -18.76
CA ALA A 118 -8.05 8.55 -18.74
C ALA A 118 -8.02 9.70 -19.76
N LYS A 119 -7.41 10.83 -19.36
CA LYS A 119 -7.39 12.06 -20.16
C LYS A 119 -6.68 11.91 -21.51
N ASN A 120 -5.64 11.09 -21.56
CA ASN A 120 -4.79 10.89 -22.73
C ASN A 120 -4.04 9.54 -22.64
N LEU A 121 -3.30 9.20 -23.70
CA LEU A 121 -2.53 7.95 -23.75
C LEU A 121 -1.48 7.80 -22.61
N PHE A 122 -0.88 8.91 -22.16
CA PHE A 122 0.05 8.89 -21.03
C PHE A 122 -0.64 8.42 -19.74
N HIS A 123 -1.79 9.02 -19.41
CA HIS A 123 -2.56 8.64 -18.22
C HIS A 123 -3.15 7.23 -18.37
N TYR A 124 -3.63 6.87 -19.57
CA TYR A 124 -4.15 5.53 -19.84
C TYR A 124 -3.10 4.44 -19.58
N ALA A 125 -1.93 4.57 -20.22
CA ALA A 125 -0.82 3.63 -20.03
C ALA A 125 -0.36 3.56 -18.56
N MET A 126 -0.33 4.70 -17.88
CA MET A 126 0.05 4.81 -16.48
C MET A 126 -0.94 4.10 -15.54
N LEU A 127 -2.25 4.35 -15.70
CA LEU A 127 -3.30 3.72 -14.89
C LEU A 127 -3.36 2.22 -15.14
N LEU A 128 -3.30 1.81 -16.42
CA LEU A 128 -3.29 0.40 -16.79
C LEU A 128 -2.07 -0.33 -16.22
N THR A 129 -0.87 0.25 -16.33
CA THR A 129 0.36 -0.33 -15.73
C THR A 129 0.22 -0.48 -14.23
N MET A 130 -0.29 0.56 -13.57
CA MET A 130 -0.45 0.57 -12.12
C MET A 130 -1.39 -0.53 -11.64
N TYR A 131 -2.53 -0.71 -12.31
CA TYR A 131 -3.51 -1.73 -11.98
C TYR A 131 -3.00 -3.13 -12.36
N SER A 132 -2.58 -3.35 -13.61
CA SER A 132 -2.18 -4.68 -14.12
C SER A 132 -1.00 -5.31 -13.38
N CYS A 133 -0.16 -4.50 -12.75
CA CYS A 133 1.02 -4.96 -12.03
C CYS A 133 0.92 -4.73 -10.51
N GLY A 134 -0.19 -4.21 -10.01
CA GLY A 134 -0.39 -3.93 -8.59
C GLY A 134 0.68 -3.03 -7.98
N LEU A 135 1.22 -2.06 -8.73
CA LEU A 135 2.37 -1.25 -8.34
C LEU A 135 2.05 -0.30 -7.18
N ARG A 136 3.05 -0.08 -6.32
CA ARG A 136 3.02 1.07 -5.42
C ARG A 136 3.24 2.36 -6.22
N ARG A 137 2.63 3.45 -5.78
CA ARG A 137 2.82 4.77 -6.40
C ARG A 137 4.30 5.13 -6.61
N SER A 138 5.13 4.86 -5.62
CA SER A 138 6.58 5.12 -5.69
C SER A 138 7.34 4.19 -6.64
N GLU A 139 6.84 2.98 -6.87
CA GLU A 139 7.40 2.02 -7.83
C GLU A 139 7.08 2.47 -9.25
N LEU A 140 5.83 2.87 -9.51
CA LEU A 140 5.43 3.41 -10.81
C LEU A 140 6.22 4.66 -11.18
N CYS A 141 6.45 5.59 -10.24
CA CYS A 141 7.28 6.78 -10.50
C CYS A 141 8.68 6.41 -11.00
N ARG A 142 9.28 5.34 -10.46
CA ARG A 142 10.66 4.95 -10.73
C ARG A 142 10.80 3.86 -11.76
N LEU A 143 9.70 3.43 -12.36
CA LEU A 143 9.71 2.38 -13.37
C LEU A 143 10.48 2.84 -14.62
N LYS A 144 11.47 2.05 -15.02
CA LYS A 144 12.31 2.33 -16.18
C LYS A 144 11.84 1.54 -17.40
N VAL A 145 12.22 2.02 -18.58
CA VAL A 145 11.99 1.27 -19.84
C VAL A 145 12.71 -0.09 -19.80
N SER A 146 13.93 -0.13 -19.28
CA SER A 146 14.73 -1.35 -19.11
C SER A 146 14.17 -2.38 -18.14
N ASN A 147 13.16 -2.01 -17.35
CA ASN A 147 12.47 -2.94 -16.46
C ASN A 147 11.44 -3.82 -17.19
N ILE A 148 11.16 -3.55 -18.47
CA ILE A 148 10.21 -4.31 -19.29
C ILE A 148 11.00 -5.27 -20.15
N ASP A 149 10.85 -6.56 -19.89
CA ASP A 149 11.37 -7.64 -20.73
C ASP A 149 10.20 -8.25 -21.53
N SER A 150 10.03 -7.78 -22.76
CA SER A 150 8.95 -8.24 -23.64
C SER A 150 9.20 -9.61 -24.26
N GLN A 151 10.43 -10.13 -24.20
CA GLN A 151 10.73 -11.50 -24.67
C GLN A 151 10.34 -12.52 -23.61
N ARG A 152 10.70 -12.25 -22.35
CA ARG A 152 10.36 -13.11 -21.20
C ARG A 152 8.96 -12.83 -20.65
N MET A 153 8.28 -11.80 -21.14
CA MET A 153 6.98 -11.34 -20.65
C MET A 153 6.98 -11.07 -19.15
N ILE A 154 7.99 -10.32 -18.68
CA ILE A 154 8.12 -9.92 -17.28
C ILE A 154 8.37 -8.41 -17.13
N LEU A 155 7.90 -7.87 -16.02
CA LEU A 155 8.18 -6.51 -15.55
C LEU A 155 8.92 -6.60 -14.22
N ARG A 156 10.16 -6.09 -14.18
CA ARG A 156 11.02 -6.11 -12.99
C ARG A 156 10.80 -4.86 -12.14
N ILE A 157 10.57 -5.03 -10.86
CA ILE A 157 10.48 -3.93 -9.89
C ILE A 157 11.73 -3.93 -9.03
N GLU A 158 12.58 -2.95 -9.28
CA GLU A 158 13.82 -2.75 -8.52
C GLU A 158 13.55 -1.97 -7.23
N ARG A 159 14.26 -2.30 -6.18
CA ARG A 159 14.26 -1.60 -4.89
C ARG A 159 12.86 -1.34 -4.34
N GLY A 160 12.02 -2.34 -4.31
CA GLY A 160 10.75 -2.30 -3.63
C GLY A 160 10.88 -1.85 -2.17
N LYS A 161 9.77 -1.65 -1.47
CA LYS A 161 9.82 -1.30 -0.03
C LYS A 161 10.65 -2.33 0.73
N GLY A 162 11.81 -1.89 1.25
CA GLY A 162 12.77 -2.74 1.96
C GLY A 162 13.86 -3.36 1.09
N GLY A 163 14.05 -2.89 -0.17
CA GLY A 163 15.16 -3.30 -1.03
C GLY A 163 15.00 -4.66 -1.71
N VAL A 164 13.82 -5.27 -1.67
CA VAL A 164 13.56 -6.55 -2.33
C VAL A 164 13.04 -6.30 -3.74
N ASP A 165 13.75 -6.83 -4.72
CA ASP A 165 13.34 -6.85 -6.12
C ASP A 165 12.30 -7.95 -6.33
N ARG A 166 11.39 -7.75 -7.30
CA ARG A 166 10.44 -8.78 -7.72
C ARG A 166 10.15 -8.69 -9.20
N GLU A 167 9.81 -9.80 -9.78
CA GLU A 167 9.34 -9.91 -11.16
C GLU A 167 7.82 -10.11 -11.14
N ILE A 168 7.14 -9.43 -12.05
CA ILE A 168 5.69 -9.49 -12.23
C ILE A 168 5.43 -9.93 -13.67
N PRO A 169 4.53 -10.91 -13.92
CA PRO A 169 4.14 -11.26 -15.27
C PRO A 169 3.61 -10.06 -16.04
N LEU A 170 4.15 -9.82 -17.22
CA LEU A 170 3.69 -8.81 -18.16
C LEU A 170 2.60 -9.43 -19.02
N ASN A 171 1.35 -8.98 -18.86
CA ASN A 171 0.29 -9.48 -19.72
C ASN A 171 0.30 -8.82 -21.11
N GLN A 172 -0.23 -9.54 -22.09
CA GLN A 172 -0.23 -9.14 -23.50
C GLN A 172 -0.93 -7.79 -23.72
N LYS A 173 -2.10 -7.57 -23.08
CA LYS A 173 -2.87 -6.33 -23.19
C LYS A 173 -2.08 -5.10 -22.72
N LEU A 174 -1.30 -5.25 -21.62
CA LEU A 174 -0.43 -4.17 -21.15
C LEU A 174 0.70 -3.90 -22.15
N LEU A 175 1.36 -4.93 -22.66
CA LEU A 175 2.43 -4.77 -23.65
C LEU A 175 1.92 -4.09 -24.92
N GLU A 176 0.74 -4.47 -25.43
CA GLU A 176 0.09 -3.85 -26.58
C GLU A 176 -0.22 -2.37 -26.34
N THR A 177 -0.55 -1.99 -25.13
CA THR A 177 -0.74 -0.57 -24.74
C THR A 177 0.58 0.17 -24.64
N LEU A 178 1.60 -0.47 -24.07
CA LEU A 178 2.90 0.18 -23.85
C LEU A 178 3.67 0.42 -25.16
N ARG A 179 3.49 -0.40 -26.19
CA ARG A 179 4.14 -0.24 -27.49
C ARG A 179 3.77 1.08 -28.19
N PRO A 180 2.49 1.42 -28.45
CA PRO A 180 2.11 2.71 -29.02
C PRO A 180 2.44 3.87 -28.09
N TYR A 181 2.27 3.70 -26.78
CA TYR A 181 2.71 4.68 -25.80
C TYR A 181 4.21 5.00 -25.94
N TRP A 182 5.06 3.97 -26.02
CA TRP A 182 6.51 4.13 -26.17
C TRP A 182 6.87 4.81 -27.50
N ARG A 183 6.23 4.44 -28.60
CA ARG A 183 6.47 5.06 -29.92
C ARG A 183 6.14 6.56 -29.89
N TRP A 184 5.05 6.94 -29.23
CA TRP A 184 4.62 8.33 -29.09
C TRP A 184 5.48 9.11 -28.12
N MET A 185 5.71 8.56 -26.91
CA MET A 185 6.40 9.25 -25.82
C MET A 185 7.93 9.21 -25.98
N ARG A 186 8.49 8.15 -26.56
CA ARG A 186 9.94 7.87 -26.67
C ARG A 186 10.70 8.16 -25.36
N PRO A 187 10.32 7.53 -24.25
CA PRO A 187 11.00 7.74 -22.97
C PRO A 187 12.42 7.17 -23.05
N LYS A 188 13.39 7.89 -22.47
CA LYS A 188 14.80 7.45 -22.42
C LYS A 188 15.04 6.47 -21.28
N THR A 189 14.98 6.95 -20.06
CA THR A 189 15.25 6.15 -18.85
C THR A 189 13.96 5.72 -18.16
N TYR A 190 13.13 6.67 -17.76
CA TYR A 190 11.90 6.37 -17.01
C TYR A 190 10.73 6.12 -17.94
N LEU A 191 10.00 5.02 -17.71
CA LEU A 191 8.83 4.69 -18.53
C LEU A 191 7.82 5.83 -18.56
N PHE A 192 7.60 6.47 -17.43
CA PHE A 192 6.76 7.67 -17.30
C PHE A 192 7.65 8.87 -16.93
N PRO A 193 8.16 9.63 -17.93
CA PRO A 193 9.03 10.76 -17.66
C PRO A 193 8.25 11.95 -17.13
N GLY A 194 8.88 12.69 -16.22
CA GLY A 194 8.38 13.95 -15.69
C GLY A 194 8.63 15.14 -16.60
N THR A 195 8.29 16.34 -16.11
CA THR A 195 8.55 17.60 -16.78
C THR A 195 9.42 18.51 -15.94
N GLU A 196 10.18 19.38 -16.59
CA GLU A 196 10.96 20.45 -15.99
C GLU A 196 10.75 21.72 -16.79
N ASN A 197 10.37 22.82 -16.10
CA ASN A 197 10.05 24.10 -16.74
C ASN A 197 9.04 23.95 -17.91
N GLY A 198 8.05 23.07 -17.75
CA GLY A 198 7.04 22.78 -18.78
C GLY A 198 7.49 21.80 -19.87
N TRP A 199 8.78 21.47 -19.96
CA TRP A 199 9.35 20.57 -20.96
C TRP A 199 9.58 19.16 -20.41
N ARG A 200 9.55 18.17 -21.29
CA ARG A 200 9.85 16.79 -20.93
C ARG A 200 11.30 16.67 -20.46
N ALA A 201 11.51 16.07 -19.30
CA ALA A 201 12.82 15.83 -18.72
C ALA A 201 13.02 14.33 -18.44
N ASP A 202 14.29 13.87 -18.52
CA ASP A 202 14.62 12.48 -18.19
C ASP A 202 14.72 12.29 -16.66
N LYS A 203 13.61 12.56 -15.99
CA LYS A 203 13.41 12.38 -14.57
C LYS A 203 12.06 11.71 -14.30
N PRO A 204 11.89 11.02 -13.16
CA PRO A 204 10.65 10.32 -12.85
C PRO A 204 9.50 11.33 -12.66
N ILE A 205 8.27 10.91 -13.00
CA ILE A 205 7.07 11.66 -12.59
C ILE A 205 6.99 11.78 -11.07
N THR A 206 6.31 12.82 -10.63
CA THR A 206 6.07 12.99 -9.19
C THR A 206 4.86 12.15 -8.73
N PRO A 207 4.80 11.75 -7.47
CA PRO A 207 3.62 11.09 -6.92
C PRO A 207 2.34 11.90 -7.06
N LYS A 208 2.43 13.23 -7.18
CA LYS A 208 1.31 14.16 -7.38
C LYS A 208 0.63 13.91 -8.73
N VAL A 209 1.41 13.76 -9.81
CA VAL A 209 0.88 13.50 -11.16
C VAL A 209 0.02 12.22 -11.19
N ILE A 210 0.49 11.15 -10.54
CA ILE A 210 -0.27 9.89 -10.46
C ILE A 210 -1.58 10.10 -9.68
N TRP A 211 -1.51 10.83 -8.58
CA TRP A 211 -2.69 11.11 -7.76
C TRP A 211 -3.73 11.92 -8.54
N GLU A 212 -3.31 12.99 -9.21
CA GLU A 212 -4.17 13.83 -10.03
C GLU A 212 -4.81 13.06 -11.19
N ALA A 213 -4.03 12.19 -11.86
CA ALA A 213 -4.55 11.35 -12.93
C ALA A 213 -5.62 10.36 -12.45
N VAL A 214 -5.44 9.75 -11.27
CA VAL A 214 -6.44 8.86 -10.66
C VAL A 214 -7.71 9.64 -10.29
N GLN A 215 -7.57 10.82 -9.65
CA GLN A 215 -8.72 11.64 -9.27
C GLN A 215 -9.52 12.10 -10.49
N GLU A 216 -8.83 12.59 -11.52
CA GLU A 216 -9.48 13.06 -12.74
C GLU A 216 -10.17 11.90 -13.50
N ALA A 217 -9.53 10.74 -13.59
CA ALA A 217 -10.14 9.55 -14.20
C ALA A 217 -11.39 9.09 -13.42
N ALA A 218 -11.34 9.05 -12.09
CA ALA A 218 -12.48 8.68 -11.25
C ALA A 218 -13.66 9.66 -11.42
N ARG A 219 -13.37 10.98 -11.44
CA ARG A 219 -14.37 12.01 -11.69
C ARG A 219 -15.04 11.85 -13.07
N ARG A 220 -14.24 11.62 -14.12
CA ARG A 220 -14.74 11.44 -15.50
C ARG A 220 -15.53 10.14 -15.67
N ALA A 221 -15.15 9.08 -14.93
CA ALA A 221 -15.85 7.81 -14.92
C ALA A 221 -17.15 7.83 -14.10
N GLY A 222 -17.49 8.93 -13.42
CA GLY A 222 -18.66 9.04 -12.54
C GLY A 222 -18.56 8.14 -11.30
N ILE A 223 -17.35 7.83 -10.83
CA ILE A 223 -17.14 6.97 -9.65
C ILE A 223 -17.24 7.81 -8.39
N THR A 224 -18.25 7.55 -7.56
CA THR A 224 -18.50 8.28 -6.30
C THR A 224 -17.65 7.77 -5.13
N LYS A 225 -17.09 6.55 -5.22
CA LYS A 225 -16.18 6.01 -4.22
C LYS A 225 -14.89 6.82 -4.15
N HIS A 226 -14.31 6.92 -2.95
CA HIS A 226 -13.01 7.56 -2.78
C HIS A 226 -11.89 6.68 -3.37
N VAL A 227 -11.43 7.03 -4.57
CA VAL A 227 -10.39 6.29 -5.30
C VAL A 227 -9.03 6.95 -5.10
N THR A 228 -8.02 6.17 -4.83
CA THR A 228 -6.62 6.61 -4.67
C THR A 228 -5.69 5.69 -5.48
N PRO A 229 -4.43 6.06 -5.73
CA PRO A 229 -3.47 5.13 -6.30
C PRO A 229 -3.36 3.79 -5.54
N HIS A 230 -3.54 3.80 -4.21
CA HIS A 230 -3.59 2.57 -3.43
C HIS A 230 -4.86 1.74 -3.66
N THR A 231 -5.97 2.39 -4.02
CA THR A 231 -7.20 1.68 -4.39
C THR A 231 -6.98 0.77 -5.60
N LEU A 232 -6.29 1.24 -6.65
CA LEU A 232 -5.98 0.40 -7.82
C LEU A 232 -5.18 -0.85 -7.43
N ARG A 233 -4.20 -0.66 -6.54
CA ARG A 233 -3.40 -1.77 -6.03
C ARG A 233 -4.20 -2.72 -5.14
N HIS A 234 -5.14 -2.21 -4.35
CA HIS A 234 -6.06 -3.05 -3.56
C HIS A 234 -7.00 -3.84 -4.47
N CYS A 235 -7.56 -3.20 -5.49
CA CYS A 235 -8.38 -3.87 -6.50
C CYS A 235 -7.62 -4.98 -7.23
N PHE A 236 -6.36 -4.75 -7.64
CA PHE A 236 -5.53 -5.80 -8.23
C PHE A 236 -5.45 -7.04 -7.35
N ALA A 237 -5.13 -6.88 -6.06
CA ALA A 237 -5.03 -8.00 -5.14
C ALA A 237 -6.37 -8.70 -4.89
N SER A 238 -7.46 -7.93 -4.73
CA SER A 238 -8.81 -8.49 -4.51
C SER A 238 -9.32 -9.22 -5.74
N HIS A 239 -9.12 -8.66 -6.94
CA HIS A 239 -9.54 -9.30 -8.19
C HIS A 239 -8.73 -10.57 -8.50
N LEU A 240 -7.42 -10.62 -8.17
CA LEU A 240 -6.64 -11.86 -8.25
C LEU A 240 -7.18 -12.94 -7.31
N LEU A 241 -7.51 -12.56 -6.08
CA LEU A 241 -8.09 -13.48 -5.10
C LEU A 241 -9.45 -14.01 -5.57
N GLU A 242 -10.30 -13.13 -6.11
CA GLU A 242 -11.61 -13.47 -6.68
C GLU A 242 -11.51 -14.36 -7.93
N ALA A 243 -10.40 -14.25 -8.67
CA ALA A 243 -10.06 -15.12 -9.78
C ALA A 243 -9.41 -16.46 -9.35
N GLY A 244 -9.31 -16.74 -8.04
CA GLY A 244 -8.78 -18.00 -7.51
C GLY A 244 -7.27 -18.05 -7.31
N THR A 245 -6.55 -16.93 -7.47
CA THR A 245 -5.11 -16.90 -7.18
C THR A 245 -4.86 -17.06 -5.69
N ASP A 246 -3.94 -17.93 -5.32
CA ASP A 246 -3.60 -18.19 -3.92
C ASP A 246 -2.95 -16.98 -3.23
N LEU A 247 -3.11 -16.91 -1.92
CA LEU A 247 -2.67 -15.76 -1.12
C LEU A 247 -1.15 -15.58 -1.13
N ARG A 248 -0.37 -16.65 -1.25
CA ARG A 248 1.08 -16.60 -1.30
C ARG A 248 1.59 -15.99 -2.60
N THR A 249 1.01 -16.39 -3.72
CA THR A 249 1.27 -15.80 -5.04
C THR A 249 0.93 -14.30 -5.03
N ILE A 250 -0.23 -13.92 -4.49
CA ILE A 250 -0.60 -12.51 -4.34
C ILE A 250 0.41 -11.77 -3.47
N GLN A 251 0.86 -12.35 -2.36
CA GLN A 251 1.88 -11.77 -1.49
C GLN A 251 3.18 -11.47 -2.25
N ILE A 252 3.65 -12.41 -3.05
CA ILE A 252 4.87 -12.29 -3.87
C ILE A 252 4.70 -11.17 -4.90
N LEU A 253 3.63 -11.21 -5.70
CA LEU A 253 3.34 -10.20 -6.73
C LEU A 253 3.22 -8.80 -6.13
N MET A 254 2.60 -8.68 -4.97
CA MET A 254 2.46 -7.42 -4.24
C MET A 254 3.76 -6.96 -3.57
N GLY A 255 4.74 -7.85 -3.38
CA GLY A 255 5.96 -7.57 -2.62
C GLY A 255 5.63 -7.16 -1.17
N HIS A 256 4.78 -7.93 -0.50
CA HIS A 256 4.50 -7.80 0.91
C HIS A 256 5.49 -8.65 1.71
N ARG A 257 6.18 -8.06 2.69
CA ARG A 257 7.07 -8.81 3.58
C ARG A 257 6.28 -9.77 4.48
N ASP A 258 5.17 -9.27 5.03
CA ASP A 258 4.34 -10.01 5.97
C ASP A 258 3.04 -10.42 5.29
N ILE A 259 2.62 -11.66 5.52
CA ILE A 259 1.39 -12.21 4.95
C ILE A 259 0.14 -11.49 5.48
N GLU A 260 0.19 -10.94 6.71
CA GLU A 260 -0.90 -10.14 7.29
C GLU A 260 -1.31 -8.96 6.41
N ALA A 261 -0.33 -8.36 5.72
CA ALA A 261 -0.60 -7.28 4.78
C ALA A 261 -1.46 -7.74 3.59
N THR A 262 -1.40 -9.04 3.23
CA THR A 262 -2.18 -9.66 2.15
C THR A 262 -3.47 -10.28 2.68
N ALA A 263 -3.45 -10.85 3.89
CA ALA A 263 -4.62 -11.48 4.52
C ALA A 263 -5.84 -10.53 4.65
N ARG A 264 -5.62 -9.21 4.67
CA ARG A 264 -6.71 -8.23 4.65
C ARG A 264 -7.66 -8.36 3.46
N TYR A 265 -7.21 -8.94 2.35
CA TYR A 265 -8.04 -9.12 1.16
C TYR A 265 -9.04 -10.27 1.32
N LEU A 266 -8.80 -11.22 2.20
CA LEU A 266 -9.75 -12.27 2.55
C LEU A 266 -11.07 -11.69 3.10
N HIS A 267 -10.99 -10.57 3.83
CA HIS A 267 -12.17 -9.92 4.40
C HIS A 267 -12.98 -9.10 3.40
N VAL A 268 -12.44 -8.79 2.23
CA VAL A 268 -13.11 -7.96 1.21
C VAL A 268 -13.56 -8.75 -0.02
N SER A 269 -13.26 -10.07 -0.07
CA SER A 269 -13.64 -10.97 -1.17
C SER A 269 -14.49 -12.15 -0.66
N PRO A 270 -15.83 -11.98 -0.48
CA PRO A 270 -16.71 -13.08 -0.09
C PRO A 270 -16.73 -14.23 -1.10
N LYS A 271 -16.51 -13.95 -2.39
CA LYS A 271 -16.48 -14.97 -3.46
C LYS A 271 -15.40 -16.03 -3.22
N HIS A 272 -14.24 -15.64 -2.70
CA HIS A 272 -13.18 -16.59 -2.40
C HIS A 272 -13.60 -17.65 -1.36
N LEU A 273 -14.39 -17.27 -0.36
CA LEU A 273 -14.93 -18.20 0.64
C LEU A 273 -15.96 -19.15 0.03
N GLN A 274 -16.74 -18.68 -0.96
CA GLN A 274 -17.74 -19.49 -1.68
C GLN A 274 -17.08 -20.51 -2.64
N MET A 275 -15.86 -20.28 -3.08
CA MET A 275 -15.08 -21.21 -3.93
C MET A 275 -14.44 -22.36 -3.12
N ALA A 276 -14.51 -22.31 -1.80
CA ALA A 276 -13.99 -23.39 -0.96
C ALA A 276 -14.88 -24.63 -1.14
N VAL A 277 -14.33 -25.66 -1.80
CA VAL A 277 -15.00 -26.94 -1.99
C VAL A 277 -15.14 -27.61 -0.62
N ASN A 278 -16.39 -27.94 -0.25
CA ASN A 278 -16.62 -28.64 1.00
C ASN A 278 -16.06 -30.09 0.87
N PRO A 279 -15.15 -30.52 1.74
CA PRO A 279 -14.55 -31.86 1.66
C PRO A 279 -15.58 -32.99 1.63
N ILE A 280 -16.79 -32.76 2.17
CA ILE A 280 -17.87 -33.75 2.18
C ILE A 280 -18.35 -34.10 0.76
N GLU A 281 -18.20 -33.17 -0.21
CA GLU A 281 -18.58 -33.42 -1.60
C GLU A 281 -17.64 -34.41 -2.31
N GLN A 282 -16.43 -34.59 -1.76
CA GLN A 282 -15.40 -35.50 -2.29
C GLN A 282 -15.38 -36.86 -1.56
N ILE A 283 -16.18 -37.00 -0.50
CA ILE A 283 -16.23 -38.22 0.30
C ILE A 283 -17.52 -39.00 -0.05
N PRO A 284 -17.45 -40.28 -0.45
CA PRO A 284 -18.62 -41.10 -0.72
C PRO A 284 -19.34 -41.43 0.59
N VAL A 285 -20.17 -40.50 1.06
CA VAL A 285 -21.02 -40.71 2.27
C VAL A 285 -22.34 -41.31 1.84
N SER A 286 -22.62 -42.52 2.32
CA SER A 286 -23.95 -43.14 2.15
C SER A 286 -24.94 -42.42 3.03
N GLY A 287 -25.93 -41.73 2.41
CA GLY A 287 -27.00 -41.01 3.11
C GLY A 287 -27.83 -41.96 4.02
N PRO A 288 -28.66 -41.41 4.92
CA PRO A 288 -29.43 -42.20 5.91
C PRO A 288 -30.40 -43.21 5.29
N ALA A 289 -30.80 -43.04 4.04
CA ALA A 289 -31.64 -43.96 3.32
C ALA A 289 -30.97 -45.33 3.05
N ASN A 290 -29.68 -45.37 2.80
CA ASN A 290 -28.95 -46.62 2.54
C ASN A 290 -28.66 -47.46 3.82
N ARG A 291 -28.67 -46.80 5.01
CA ARG A 291 -28.48 -47.54 6.29
C ARG A 291 -29.66 -48.43 6.69
N ARG A 292 -30.88 -48.23 6.11
CA ARG A 292 -32.01 -49.07 6.42
C ARG A 292 -32.05 -50.36 5.62
N GLN A 293 -31.42 -50.46 4.48
CA GLN A 293 -31.36 -51.70 3.67
C GLN A 293 -30.32 -52.70 4.18
N SER A 294 -29.19 -52.27 4.73
CA SER A 294 -28.18 -53.17 5.28
C SER A 294 -28.58 -53.86 6.60
N ARG A 295 -29.56 -53.33 7.34
CA ARG A 295 -30.07 -53.95 8.59
C ARG A 295 -31.18 -54.99 8.36
N ARG A 296 -31.67 -55.17 7.12
CA ARG A 296 -32.69 -56.24 6.84
C ARG A 296 -32.10 -57.57 6.42
N LEU A 297 -30.82 -57.70 6.26
CA LEU A 297 -30.14 -58.94 5.81
C LEU A 297 -29.50 -59.75 6.93
N HIS A 298 -29.62 -59.35 8.21
CA HIS A 298 -29.19 -60.13 9.35
C HIS A 298 -30.33 -60.30 10.35
N LYS A 299 -31.29 -61.23 10.08
CA LYS A 299 -32.07 -61.94 11.09
C LYS A 299 -31.48 -63.34 11.14
N PRO A 300 -30.89 -63.81 12.26
CA PRO A 300 -30.62 -65.22 12.48
C PRO A 300 -31.95 -65.92 12.70
N GLU A 301 -32.09 -67.12 12.15
CA GLU A 301 -33.13 -68.09 12.47
C GLU A 301 -33.03 -68.58 13.92
#